data_8aafa5e10e61c7565de512ba7b27c9f2
#
_entry.id   8aafa5e10e61c7565de512ba7b27c9f2
#
_cell.length_a   1.000
_cell.length_b   1.000
_cell.length_c   1.000
_cell.angle_alpha   90.00
_cell.angle_beta   90.00
_cell.angle_gamma   90.00
#
_symmetry.space_group_name_H-M   'P 1'
#
loop_
_entity.id
_entity.type
_entity.pdbx_description
1 polymer ?
#
loop_
_entity_poly.entity_id
_entity_poly.type
_entity_poly.pdbx_seq_one_letter_code
_entity_poly.pdbx_strand_id
1 'polypeptide(L)'
;CVRLVGSEMCIRDSYKSLIYFGIFQLIATLGFSILYYAGNNTMMLITVISLENLAAGMGYTAYLAFIAHMTSKEFTATQFALMTALMSLPRTFLSGTSGYLVELLNWDLYFIFCSLIAIPALIILRRIKFIIKDEKI
;
A
#
# COMPACT_ATOMS: atom_id res chain seq x y z
N CYS A 1 -3.77 -3.87 25.64
CA CYS A 1 -4.33 -2.54 25.38
C CYS A 1 -5.73 -2.45 25.98
N VAL A 2 -5.87 -1.67 27.03
CA VAL A 2 -7.04 -1.62 27.90
C VAL A 2 -8.23 -0.94 27.19
N ARG A 3 -9.34 -1.61 27.23
CA ARG A 3 -10.70 -1.30 26.77
C ARG A 3 -11.05 0.21 26.83
N LEU A 4 -11.46 0.76 25.71
CA LEU A 4 -12.22 1.98 25.44
C LEU A 4 -11.47 3.25 25.00
N VAL A 5 -10.34 3.63 25.55
CA VAL A 5 -9.57 4.79 25.07
C VAL A 5 -8.42 4.38 24.14
N GLY A 6 -7.93 3.14 24.28
CA GLY A 6 -6.85 2.60 23.47
C GLY A 6 -7.21 2.22 22.03
N SER A 7 -8.47 1.84 21.77
CA SER A 7 -8.88 1.41 20.43
C SER A 7 -8.94 2.56 19.42
N GLU A 8 -9.41 3.71 19.83
CA GLU A 8 -9.48 4.89 18.94
C GLU A 8 -8.11 5.48 18.59
N MET A 9 -7.21 5.53 19.58
CA MET A 9 -5.83 5.94 19.33
C MET A 9 -5.11 4.95 18.41
N CYS A 10 -5.33 3.66 18.61
CA CYS A 10 -4.70 2.60 17.81
C CYS A 10 -5.20 2.60 16.35
N ILE A 11 -6.50 2.80 16.11
CA ILE A 11 -7.08 2.93 14.77
C ILE A 11 -6.54 4.17 14.07
N ARG A 12 -6.46 5.30 14.77
CA ARG A 12 -5.95 6.56 14.23
C ARG A 12 -4.47 6.50 13.88
N ASP A 13 -3.68 5.79 14.68
CA ASP A 13 -2.24 5.63 14.42
C ASP A 13 -1.99 4.61 13.32
N SER A 14 -2.72 3.49 13.26
CA SER A 14 -2.66 2.53 12.16
C SER A 14 -3.04 3.17 10.83
N TYR A 15 -4.06 4.04 10.83
CA TYR A 15 -4.48 4.77 9.65
C TYR A 15 -3.41 5.78 9.16
N LYS A 16 -2.79 6.53 10.08
CA LYS A 16 -1.68 7.43 9.73
C LYS A 16 -0.50 6.65 9.19
N SER A 17 -0.14 5.54 9.81
CA SER A 17 0.92 4.66 9.35
C SER A 17 0.66 4.17 7.94
N LEU A 18 -0.58 3.78 7.63
CA LEU A 18 -0.97 3.34 6.29
C LEU A 18 -0.76 4.43 5.23
N ILE A 19 -1.08 5.70 5.54
CA ILE A 19 -0.82 6.83 4.64
C ILE A 19 0.68 7.06 4.46
N TYR A 20 1.46 7.11 5.55
CA TYR A 20 2.90 7.35 5.47
C TYR A 20 3.62 6.24 4.67
N PHE A 21 3.26 4.99 4.91
CA PHE A 21 3.83 3.86 4.16
C PHE A 21 3.36 3.85 2.71
N GLY A 22 2.12 4.25 2.43
CA GLY A 22 1.63 4.42 1.07
C GLY A 22 2.38 5.50 0.29
N ILE A 23 2.69 6.63 0.92
CA ILE A 23 3.53 7.68 0.31
C ILE A 23 4.96 7.18 0.13
N PHE A 24 5.52 6.49 1.12
CA PHE A 24 6.86 5.91 1.03
C PHE A 24 6.96 4.87 -0.10
N GLN A 25 5.95 4.01 -0.24
CA GLN A 25 5.82 3.07 -1.36
C GLN A 25 5.80 3.78 -2.72
N LEU A 26 5.04 4.88 -2.84
CA LEU A 26 4.97 5.66 -4.07
C LEU A 26 6.35 6.24 -4.45
N ILE A 27 7.09 6.76 -3.48
CA ILE A 27 8.45 7.28 -3.69
C ILE A 27 9.40 6.16 -4.09
N ALA A 28 9.32 4.99 -3.44
CA ALA A 28 10.16 3.85 -3.75
C ALA A 28 9.92 3.34 -5.19
N THR A 29 8.65 3.27 -5.61
CA THR A 29 8.29 2.87 -6.98
C THR A 29 8.79 3.87 -8.03
N LEU A 30 8.77 5.17 -7.75
CA LEU A 30 9.40 6.19 -8.63
C LEU A 30 10.91 6.02 -8.73
N GLY A 31 11.55 5.42 -7.74
CA GLY A 31 12.98 5.07 -7.78
C GLY A 31 13.35 4.16 -8.96
N PHE A 32 12.45 3.26 -9.39
CA PHE A 32 12.68 2.43 -10.59
C PHE A 32 12.69 3.25 -11.88
N SER A 33 11.87 4.31 -11.98
CA SER A 33 11.91 5.21 -13.13
C SER A 33 13.25 5.96 -13.20
N ILE A 34 13.76 6.39 -12.06
CA ILE A 34 15.10 7.04 -12.00
C ILE A 34 16.20 6.04 -12.36
N LEU A 35 16.08 4.78 -11.94
CA LEU A 35 17.03 3.73 -12.26
C LEU A 35 17.13 3.48 -13.78
N TYR A 36 16.02 3.58 -14.50
CA TYR A 36 16.01 3.46 -15.96
C TYR A 36 16.91 4.51 -16.63
N TYR A 37 16.90 5.76 -16.14
CA TYR A 37 17.77 6.83 -16.66
C TYR A 37 19.23 6.75 -16.17
N ALA A 38 19.46 6.17 -15.00
CA ALA A 38 20.80 6.03 -14.43
C ALA A 38 21.65 4.95 -15.13
N GLY A 39 21.03 4.10 -15.96
CA GLY A 39 21.72 3.06 -16.71
C GLY A 39 22.23 1.91 -15.85
N ASN A 40 23.31 1.26 -16.26
CA ASN A 40 23.81 0.00 -15.68
C ASN A 40 24.58 0.22 -14.36
N ASN A 41 23.91 0.69 -13.31
CA ASN A 41 24.52 0.89 -12.00
C ASN A 41 23.97 -0.12 -10.98
N THR A 42 24.73 -1.18 -10.71
CA THR A 42 24.35 -2.27 -9.80
C THR A 42 24.10 -1.80 -8.37
N MET A 43 24.86 -0.81 -7.87
CA MET A 43 24.66 -0.27 -6.52
C MET A 43 23.31 0.43 -6.39
N MET A 44 22.94 1.20 -7.41
CA MET A 44 21.64 1.89 -7.43
C MET A 44 20.48 0.88 -7.53
N LEU A 45 20.64 -0.17 -8.32
CA LEU A 45 19.67 -1.26 -8.42
C LEU A 45 19.41 -1.93 -7.06
N ILE A 46 20.48 -2.30 -6.35
CA ILE A 46 20.37 -2.92 -5.02
C ILE A 46 19.64 -1.97 -4.05
N THR A 47 19.98 -0.69 -4.07
CA THR A 47 19.35 0.31 -3.18
C THR A 47 17.86 0.47 -3.48
N VAL A 48 17.47 0.60 -4.74
CA VAL A 48 16.06 0.78 -5.14
C VAL A 48 15.25 -0.46 -4.78
N ILE A 49 15.74 -1.67 -5.08
CA ILE A 49 15.07 -2.93 -4.74
C ILE A 49 14.92 -3.08 -3.21
N SER A 50 15.96 -2.73 -2.45
CA SER A 50 15.91 -2.81 -0.98
C SER A 50 14.89 -1.85 -0.39
N LEU A 51 14.83 -0.61 -0.88
CA LEU A 51 13.84 0.38 -0.47
C LEU A 51 12.42 -0.04 -0.82
N GLU A 52 12.21 -0.57 -2.02
CA GLU A 52 10.91 -1.07 -2.47
C GLU A 52 10.41 -2.23 -1.59
N ASN A 53 11.27 -3.22 -1.32
CA ASN A 53 10.90 -4.34 -0.46
C ASN A 53 10.63 -3.90 0.99
N LEU A 54 11.39 -2.95 1.51
CA LEU A 54 11.17 -2.37 2.83
C LEU A 54 9.82 -1.65 2.89
N ALA A 55 9.54 -0.79 1.91
CA ALA A 55 8.28 -0.06 1.81
C ALA A 55 7.07 -1.01 1.70
N ALA A 56 7.17 -2.02 0.83
CA ALA A 56 6.14 -3.04 0.64
C ALA A 56 5.88 -3.83 1.92
N GLY A 57 6.93 -4.27 2.62
CA GLY A 57 6.81 -5.00 3.89
C GLY A 57 6.15 -4.18 4.99
N MET A 58 6.56 -2.93 5.15
CA MET A 58 5.97 -2.00 6.13
C MET A 58 4.51 -1.67 5.78
N GLY A 59 4.20 -1.43 4.52
CA GLY A 59 2.85 -1.19 4.04
C GLY A 59 1.93 -2.38 4.27
N TYR A 60 2.42 -3.58 4.00
CA TYR A 60 1.67 -4.83 4.21
C TYR A 60 1.36 -5.07 5.69
N THR A 61 2.33 -4.89 6.59
CA THR A 61 2.12 -5.04 8.03
C THR A 61 1.14 -4.01 8.59
N ALA A 62 1.22 -2.75 8.14
CA ALA A 62 0.27 -1.71 8.52
C ALA A 62 -1.15 -2.02 8.04
N TYR A 63 -1.29 -2.58 6.84
CA TYR A 63 -2.58 -3.01 6.29
C TYR A 63 -3.17 -4.18 7.07
N LEU A 64 -2.38 -5.20 7.41
CA LEU A 64 -2.83 -6.32 8.24
C LEU A 64 -3.29 -5.86 9.63
N ALA A 65 -2.56 -4.93 10.25
CA ALA A 65 -2.95 -4.34 11.53
C ALA A 65 -4.27 -3.57 11.41
N PHE A 66 -4.47 -2.82 10.33
CA PHE A 66 -5.71 -2.13 10.06
C PHE A 66 -6.90 -3.08 9.92
N ILE A 67 -6.77 -4.15 9.11
CA ILE A 67 -7.82 -5.18 8.96
C ILE A 67 -8.12 -5.85 10.30
N ALA A 68 -7.10 -6.23 11.07
CA ALA A 68 -7.28 -6.87 12.37
C ALA A 68 -8.09 -6.00 13.33
N HIS A 69 -7.95 -4.68 13.25
CA HIS A 69 -8.75 -3.73 14.04
C HIS A 69 -10.20 -3.58 13.55
N MET A 70 -10.43 -3.72 12.25
CA MET A 70 -11.76 -3.58 11.65
C MET A 70 -12.60 -4.86 11.75
N THR A 71 -11.98 -5.97 12.09
CA THR A 71 -12.63 -7.29 12.14
C THR A 71 -13.37 -7.49 13.47
N SER A 72 -14.62 -7.95 13.42
CA SER A 72 -15.41 -8.24 14.62
C SER A 72 -14.90 -9.49 15.34
N LYS A 73 -15.02 -9.53 16.68
CA LYS A 73 -14.50 -10.63 17.50
C LYS A 73 -15.16 -11.98 17.23
N GLU A 74 -16.40 -11.99 16.76
CA GLU A 74 -17.18 -13.22 16.55
C GLU A 74 -16.80 -13.97 15.26
N PHE A 75 -16.40 -13.25 14.21
CA PHE A 75 -16.08 -13.81 12.88
C PHE A 75 -14.67 -13.47 12.40
N THR A 76 -13.73 -13.32 13.33
CA THR A 76 -12.39 -12.78 13.05
C THR A 76 -11.65 -13.56 11.96
N ALA A 77 -11.64 -14.89 12.05
CA ALA A 77 -10.89 -15.73 11.14
C ALA A 77 -11.43 -15.65 9.70
N THR A 78 -12.75 -15.71 9.52
CA THR A 78 -13.39 -15.70 8.21
C THR A 78 -13.29 -14.33 7.54
N GLN A 79 -13.56 -13.25 8.29
CA GLN A 79 -13.46 -11.89 7.77
C GLN A 79 -12.02 -11.54 7.41
N PHE A 80 -11.06 -11.91 8.26
CA PHE A 80 -9.63 -11.69 7.98
C PHE A 80 -9.16 -12.46 6.74
N ALA A 81 -9.55 -13.73 6.61
CA ALA A 81 -9.22 -14.53 5.44
C ALA A 81 -9.85 -13.94 4.16
N LEU A 82 -11.10 -13.49 4.22
CA LEU A 82 -11.78 -12.87 3.08
C LEU A 82 -11.08 -11.57 2.65
N MET A 83 -10.73 -10.71 3.60
CA MET A 83 -10.06 -9.43 3.32
C MET A 83 -8.65 -9.62 2.74
N THR A 84 -7.90 -10.61 3.25
CA THR A 84 -6.58 -10.95 2.70
C THR A 84 -6.67 -11.59 1.31
N ALA A 85 -7.68 -12.41 1.06
CA ALA A 85 -7.94 -12.97 -0.27
C ALA A 85 -8.31 -11.87 -1.28
N LEU A 86 -9.19 -10.93 -0.91
CA LEU A 86 -9.54 -9.77 -1.73
C LEU A 86 -8.33 -8.90 -2.08
N MET A 87 -7.37 -8.75 -1.17
CA MET A 87 -6.13 -8.02 -1.44
C MET A 87 -5.25 -8.73 -2.47
N SER A 88 -5.22 -10.05 -2.49
CA SER A 88 -4.37 -10.81 -3.40
C SER A 88 -4.88 -10.80 -4.85
N LEU A 89 -6.19 -10.66 -5.08
CA LEU A 89 -6.81 -10.67 -6.40
C LEU A 89 -6.25 -9.57 -7.33
N PRO A 90 -6.29 -8.27 -6.98
CA PRO A 90 -5.76 -7.21 -7.83
C PRO A 90 -4.27 -7.39 -8.12
N ARG A 91 -3.50 -7.84 -7.12
CA ARG A 91 -2.07 -8.09 -7.28
C ARG A 91 -1.80 -9.16 -8.33
N THR A 92 -2.55 -10.25 -8.32
CA THR A 92 -2.38 -11.36 -9.26
C THR A 92 -2.77 -10.93 -10.68
N PHE A 93 -3.90 -10.26 -10.84
CA PHE A 93 -4.36 -9.78 -12.14
C PHE A 93 -3.42 -8.74 -12.75
N LEU A 94 -3.01 -7.74 -11.97
CA LEU A 94 -2.09 -6.70 -12.43
C LEU A 94 -0.70 -7.26 -12.75
N SER A 95 -0.22 -8.23 -11.97
CA SER A 95 1.05 -8.90 -12.26
C SER A 95 0.99 -9.70 -13.57
N GLY A 96 -0.12 -10.35 -13.87
CA GLY A 96 -0.31 -11.08 -15.13
C GLY A 96 -0.30 -10.19 -16.37
N THR A 97 -0.83 -8.97 -16.25
CA THR A 97 -0.90 -8.00 -17.37
C THR A 97 0.34 -7.09 -17.47
N SER A 98 1.23 -7.12 -16.47
CA SER A 98 2.39 -6.21 -16.42
C SER A 98 3.33 -6.36 -17.61
N GLY A 99 3.58 -7.58 -18.08
CA GLY A 99 4.44 -7.84 -19.24
C GLY A 99 3.94 -7.14 -20.51
N TYR A 100 2.64 -7.27 -20.79
CA TYR A 100 2.02 -6.62 -21.94
C TYR A 100 2.05 -5.08 -21.83
N LEU A 101 1.82 -4.55 -20.64
CA LEU A 101 1.87 -3.11 -20.40
C LEU A 101 3.29 -2.54 -20.56
N VAL A 102 4.31 -3.28 -20.18
CA VAL A 102 5.72 -2.87 -20.36
C VAL A 102 6.11 -2.86 -21.84
N GLU A 103 5.63 -3.79 -22.66
CA GLU A 103 5.85 -3.80 -24.10
C GLU A 103 5.22 -2.57 -24.79
N LEU A 104 4.07 -2.10 -24.32
CA LEU A 104 3.37 -0.95 -24.87
C LEU A 104 3.92 0.40 -24.41
N LEU A 105 4.31 0.50 -23.14
CA LEU A 105 4.60 1.78 -22.47
C LEU A 105 6.10 2.05 -22.25
N ASN A 106 6.98 1.05 -22.45
CA ASN A 106 8.35 1.04 -21.95
C ASN A 106 8.45 1.02 -20.41
N TRP A 107 9.60 0.70 -19.87
CA TRP A 107 9.81 0.53 -18.43
C TRP A 107 9.61 1.81 -17.62
N ASP A 108 10.03 2.95 -18.12
CA ASP A 108 9.93 4.25 -17.44
C ASP A 108 8.48 4.71 -17.29
N LEU A 109 7.73 4.68 -18.40
CA LEU A 109 6.31 5.04 -18.41
C LEU A 109 5.44 4.06 -17.60
N TYR A 110 5.81 2.79 -17.58
CA TYR A 110 5.13 1.78 -16.77
C TYR A 110 5.21 2.10 -15.28
N PHE A 111 6.38 2.43 -14.75
CA PHE A 111 6.55 2.77 -13.33
C PHE A 111 5.86 4.09 -12.96
N ILE A 112 5.87 5.09 -13.84
CA ILE A 112 5.11 6.33 -13.66
C ILE A 112 3.61 6.04 -13.64
N PHE A 113 3.11 5.19 -14.52
CA PHE A 113 1.70 4.79 -14.57
C PHE A 113 1.27 4.06 -13.29
N CYS A 114 2.09 3.13 -12.78
CA CYS A 114 1.84 2.47 -11.51
C CYS A 114 1.77 3.46 -10.34
N SER A 115 2.66 4.46 -10.31
CA SER A 115 2.67 5.51 -9.30
C SER A 115 1.41 6.39 -9.40
N LEU A 116 0.95 6.72 -10.61
CA LEU A 116 -0.27 7.50 -10.81
C LEU A 116 -1.53 6.77 -10.33
N ILE A 117 -1.62 5.45 -10.53
CA ILE A 117 -2.73 4.62 -10.03
C ILE A 117 -2.74 4.57 -8.49
N ALA A 118 -1.61 4.69 -7.84
CA ALA A 118 -1.54 4.72 -6.38
C ALA A 118 -2.10 6.02 -5.76
N ILE A 119 -2.07 7.14 -6.49
CA ILE A 119 -2.56 8.44 -6.01
C ILE A 119 -4.06 8.42 -5.65
N PRO A 120 -4.99 7.96 -6.51
CA PRO A 120 -6.41 7.90 -6.15
C PRO A 120 -6.68 7.00 -4.96
N ALA A 121 -5.94 5.92 -4.78
CA ALA A 121 -6.06 5.06 -3.61
C ALA A 121 -5.71 5.82 -2.31
N LEU A 122 -4.66 6.63 -2.31
CA LEU A 122 -4.28 7.48 -1.17
C LEU A 122 -5.31 8.58 -0.90
N ILE A 123 -5.92 9.15 -1.96
CA ILE A 123 -6.99 10.17 -1.82
C ILE A 123 -8.23 9.54 -1.20
N ILE A 124 -8.64 8.36 -1.64
CA ILE A 124 -9.78 7.62 -1.07
C ILE A 124 -9.51 7.29 0.39
N LEU A 125 -8.32 6.80 0.70
CA LEU A 125 -7.91 6.51 2.06
C LEU A 125 -8.01 7.76 2.95
N ARG A 126 -7.59 8.92 2.46
CA ARG A 126 -7.71 10.20 3.18
C ARG A 126 -9.17 10.65 3.36
N ARG A 127 -10.05 10.36 2.40
CA ARG A 127 -11.50 10.67 2.52
C ARG A 127 -12.20 9.79 3.54
N ILE A 128 -11.87 8.51 3.60
CA ILE A 128 -12.42 7.58 4.61
C ILE A 128 -12.16 8.08 6.03
N LYS A 129 -10.98 8.65 6.28
CA LYS A 129 -10.67 9.31 7.56
C LYS A 129 -11.65 10.42 7.92
N PHE A 130 -12.03 11.23 6.96
CA PHE A 130 -12.93 12.35 7.17
C PHE A 130 -14.34 11.85 7.55
N ILE A 131 -14.82 10.83 6.84
CA ILE A 131 -16.15 10.22 7.09
C ILE A 131 -16.22 9.57 8.47
N ILE A 132 -15.20 8.80 8.86
CA ILE A 132 -15.17 8.14 10.19
C ILE A 132 -15.10 9.18 11.33
N LYS A 133 -14.55 10.35 11.08
CA LYS A 133 -14.49 11.43 12.06
C LYS A 133 -15.84 12.13 12.22
N ASP A 134 -16.61 12.29 11.13
CA ASP A 134 -17.91 12.97 11.16
C ASP A 134 -19.05 12.08 11.72
N GLU A 135 -18.93 10.75 11.63
CA GLU A 135 -19.95 9.82 12.17
C GLU A 135 -19.92 9.70 13.70
N LYS A 136 -18.98 10.36 14.37
CA LYS A 136 -18.80 10.37 15.82
C LYS A 136 -19.12 11.71 16.51
N ILE A 137 -19.89 12.60 15.86
CA ILE A 137 -20.57 13.73 16.48
C ILE A 137 -22.06 13.40 16.56
#